data_154ba7d089e4d223fe2ffabb0b1bb43c
#
_entry.id   154ba7d089e4d223fe2ffabb0b1bb43c
#
_cell.length_a   1.000
_cell.length_b   1.000
_cell.length_c   1.000
_cell.angle_alpha   90.00
_cell.angle_beta   90.00
_cell.angle_gamma   90.00
#
_symmetry.space_group_name_H-M   'P 1'
#
loop_
_entity.id
_entity.type
_entity.pdbx_description
1 polymer ?
#
loop_
_entity_poly.entity_id
_entity_poly.type
_entity_poly.pdbx_seq_one_letter_code
_entity_poly.pdbx_strand_id
1 'polypeptide(L)'
;MNDDSALTTVFVNRKATKRKLRKSRIVVEDGPEKGTRLDIASERVTIGRGVICDVTLSDESVSGTHCEIVASETGFLLRDLGSSNGTWVAGVRVREAWLEPGMPVRVGHTVIRFEHGAGSVEIDLSGREQFYDLIGHGVRMREIFAVLEKVAASDLTVLVRGETGTGKELVARAVHRASKRVQRPLIVLVFRDIYWNLM
;
A
#
# COMPACT_ATOMS: atom_id res chain seq x y z
N MET A 1 -25.39 -2.61 -26.93
CA MET A 1 -24.07 -2.49 -27.55
C MET A 1 -23.51 -1.14 -27.12
N ASN A 2 -23.03 -1.04 -25.88
CA ASN A 2 -22.31 0.13 -25.40
C ASN A 2 -21.01 -0.37 -24.84
N ASP A 3 -20.01 -0.15 -25.65
CA ASP A 3 -18.58 -0.37 -25.35
C ASP A 3 -18.16 0.73 -24.37
N ASP A 4 -18.09 0.40 -23.08
CA ASP A 4 -17.61 1.30 -22.03
C ASP A 4 -16.29 0.77 -21.45
N SER A 5 -15.39 0.39 -22.36
CA SER A 5 -13.98 0.13 -22.06
C SER A 5 -13.17 1.43 -22.03
N ALA A 6 -13.73 2.48 -21.40
CA ALA A 6 -12.99 3.71 -21.19
C ALA A 6 -11.95 3.50 -20.08
N LEU A 7 -10.71 3.26 -20.50
CA LEU A 7 -9.52 3.48 -19.69
C LEU A 7 -9.60 4.91 -19.15
N THR A 8 -10.01 5.06 -17.90
CA THR A 8 -10.11 6.38 -17.28
C THR A 8 -8.70 6.85 -16.95
N THR A 9 -8.08 7.56 -17.90
CA THR A 9 -6.90 8.36 -17.62
C THR A 9 -7.30 9.42 -16.60
N VAL A 10 -6.92 9.23 -15.36
CA VAL A 10 -7.14 10.22 -14.33
C VAL A 10 -6.12 11.34 -14.56
N PHE A 11 -6.52 12.38 -15.30
CA PHE A 11 -5.81 13.65 -15.29
C PHE A 11 -5.86 14.17 -13.85
N VAL A 12 -4.76 14.07 -13.14
CA VAL A 12 -4.65 14.64 -11.79
C VAL A 12 -4.63 16.16 -11.95
N ASN A 13 -5.80 16.75 -11.86
CA ASN A 13 -5.92 18.20 -11.78
C ASN A 13 -5.17 18.64 -10.51
N ARG A 14 -4.18 19.54 -10.64
CA ARG A 14 -3.42 20.11 -9.49
C ARG A 14 -4.35 20.69 -8.41
N LYS A 15 -5.58 21.04 -8.74
CA LYS A 15 -6.62 21.52 -7.82
C LYS A 15 -7.49 20.41 -7.21
N ALA A 16 -7.33 19.14 -7.60
CA ALA A 16 -8.12 18.07 -7.04
C ALA A 16 -7.81 17.91 -5.53
N THR A 17 -8.82 17.91 -4.71
CA THR A 17 -8.73 17.69 -3.26
C THR A 17 -9.01 16.25 -2.88
N LYS A 18 -9.44 15.43 -3.82
CA LYS A 18 -9.78 14.02 -3.63
C LYS A 18 -9.34 13.20 -4.83
N ARG A 19 -8.91 11.98 -4.56
CA ARG A 19 -8.63 10.95 -5.55
C ARG A 19 -9.55 9.77 -5.31
N LYS A 20 -10.14 9.22 -6.38
CA LYS A 20 -10.93 8.00 -6.29
C LYS A 20 -10.05 6.79 -6.62
N LEU A 21 -9.92 5.86 -5.69
CA LEU A 21 -9.36 4.53 -5.94
C LEU A 21 -10.50 3.54 -6.14
N ARG A 22 -10.46 2.79 -7.24
CA ARG A 22 -11.35 1.64 -7.41
C ARG A 22 -11.00 0.59 -6.37
N LYS A 23 -11.99 0.09 -5.67
CA LYS A 23 -11.81 -1.06 -4.79
C LYS A 23 -11.48 -2.27 -5.64
N SER A 24 -10.57 -3.09 -5.16
CA SER A 24 -10.26 -4.39 -5.71
C SER A 24 -10.69 -5.45 -4.70
N ARG A 25 -10.90 -6.65 -5.19
CA ARG A 25 -11.21 -7.80 -4.34
C ARG A 25 -10.31 -8.96 -4.71
N ILE A 26 -9.80 -9.65 -3.71
CA ILE A 26 -9.17 -10.94 -3.86
C ILE A 26 -10.13 -11.99 -3.32
N VAL A 27 -10.37 -13.01 -4.11
CA VAL A 27 -11.16 -14.19 -3.72
C VAL A 27 -10.23 -15.40 -3.72
N VAL A 28 -10.16 -16.13 -2.63
CA VAL A 28 -9.40 -17.38 -2.57
C VAL A 28 -10.29 -18.48 -3.17
N GLU A 29 -9.90 -18.99 -4.34
CA GLU A 29 -10.66 -20.02 -5.06
C GLU A 29 -10.28 -21.42 -4.66
N ASP A 30 -9.01 -21.63 -4.31
CA ASP A 30 -8.49 -22.90 -3.86
C ASP A 30 -7.36 -22.71 -2.86
N GLY A 31 -7.18 -23.65 -1.93
CA GLY A 31 -6.22 -23.57 -0.84
C GLY A 31 -6.91 -23.60 0.54
N PRO A 32 -6.11 -23.46 1.62
CA PRO A 32 -6.63 -23.52 2.99
C PRO A 32 -7.71 -22.48 3.30
N GLU A 33 -7.59 -21.28 2.75
CA GLU A 33 -8.54 -20.17 2.97
C GLU A 33 -9.62 -20.09 1.89
N LYS A 34 -9.93 -21.18 1.19
CA LYS A 34 -10.93 -21.21 0.12
C LYS A 34 -12.27 -20.58 0.52
N GLY A 35 -12.78 -19.71 -0.34
CA GLY A 35 -14.01 -18.97 -0.14
C GLY A 35 -13.82 -17.62 0.56
N THR A 36 -12.63 -17.32 1.09
CA THR A 36 -12.33 -16.02 1.69
C THR A 36 -12.35 -14.95 0.61
N ARG A 37 -12.97 -13.81 0.96
CA ARG A 37 -13.06 -12.62 0.12
C ARG A 37 -12.50 -11.43 0.87
N LEU A 38 -11.52 -10.74 0.27
CA LEU A 38 -10.83 -9.61 0.86
C LEU A 38 -11.01 -8.40 -0.04
N ASP A 39 -11.73 -7.38 0.45
CA ASP A 39 -11.82 -6.10 -0.23
C ASP A 39 -10.57 -5.27 0.04
N ILE A 40 -9.97 -4.78 -1.02
CA ILE A 40 -8.72 -4.04 -0.98
C ILE A 40 -8.98 -2.61 -1.42
N ALA A 41 -8.62 -1.69 -0.55
CA ALA A 41 -8.75 -0.25 -0.77
C ALA A 41 -7.38 0.46 -0.83
N SER A 42 -6.29 -0.31 -0.80
CA SER A 42 -4.92 0.21 -0.86
C SER A 42 -4.36 0.11 -2.27
N GLU A 43 -3.42 0.98 -2.59
CA GLU A 43 -2.74 0.94 -3.89
C GLU A 43 -1.71 -0.18 -4.00
N ARG A 44 -1.26 -0.70 -2.88
CA ARG A 44 -0.31 -1.82 -2.81
C ARG A 44 -0.84 -2.83 -1.82
N VAL A 45 -0.85 -4.08 -2.22
CA VAL A 45 -1.27 -5.22 -1.42
C VAL A 45 -0.20 -6.28 -1.49
N THR A 46 0.31 -6.66 -0.35
CA THR A 46 1.27 -7.75 -0.20
C THR A 46 0.55 -9.04 0.14
N ILE A 47 0.96 -10.13 -0.51
CA ILE A 47 0.39 -11.47 -0.34
C ILE A 47 1.51 -12.41 0.08
N GLY A 48 1.30 -13.19 1.12
CA GLY A 48 2.30 -14.14 1.61
C GLY A 48 1.84 -14.88 2.85
N ARG A 49 2.71 -15.74 3.39
CA ARG A 49 2.45 -16.48 4.62
C ARG A 49 2.76 -15.66 5.89
N GLY A 50 3.55 -14.60 5.75
CA GLY A 50 3.93 -13.76 6.87
C GLY A 50 2.78 -12.90 7.37
N VAL A 51 2.63 -12.81 8.70
CA VAL A 51 1.59 -11.99 9.36
C VAL A 51 1.70 -10.48 9.07
N ILE A 52 2.80 -10.05 8.47
CA ILE A 52 3.00 -8.66 8.05
C ILE A 52 2.40 -8.36 6.67
N CYS A 53 1.95 -9.41 5.94
CA CYS A 53 1.30 -9.25 4.65
C CYS A 53 -0.15 -8.78 4.82
N ASP A 54 -0.63 -7.99 3.86
CA ASP A 54 -2.02 -7.54 3.83
C ASP A 54 -2.99 -8.71 3.62
N VAL A 55 -2.56 -9.71 2.85
CA VAL A 55 -3.25 -10.97 2.64
C VAL A 55 -2.37 -12.11 3.14
N THR A 56 -2.74 -12.68 4.27
CA THR A 56 -2.02 -13.81 4.86
C THR A 56 -2.64 -15.13 4.41
N LEU A 57 -1.82 -16.01 3.85
CA LEU A 57 -2.19 -17.36 3.40
C LEU A 57 -1.44 -18.38 4.24
N SER A 58 -2.13 -19.40 4.78
CA SER A 58 -1.51 -20.42 5.65
C SER A 58 -0.85 -21.56 4.88
N ASP A 59 -0.96 -21.59 3.54
CA ASP A 59 -0.31 -22.56 2.65
C ASP A 59 1.22 -22.52 2.82
N GLU A 60 1.81 -23.64 3.24
CA GLU A 60 3.26 -23.76 3.49
C GLU A 60 4.12 -23.56 2.25
N SER A 61 3.56 -23.76 1.06
CA SER A 61 4.23 -23.51 -0.21
C SER A 61 4.30 -22.03 -0.59
N VAL A 62 3.63 -21.16 0.15
CA VAL A 62 3.66 -19.70 -0.01
C VAL A 62 4.82 -19.11 0.79
N SER A 63 5.64 -18.26 0.18
CA SER A 63 6.73 -17.56 0.85
C SER A 63 6.22 -16.55 1.88
N GLY A 64 7.06 -16.18 2.86
CA GLY A 64 6.72 -15.18 3.90
C GLY A 64 6.16 -13.90 3.31
N THR A 65 6.84 -13.30 2.33
CA THR A 65 6.28 -12.31 1.40
C THR A 65 6.46 -12.90 0.01
N HIS A 66 5.35 -13.22 -0.67
CA HIS A 66 5.39 -13.98 -1.92
C HIS A 66 5.28 -13.07 -3.14
N CYS A 67 4.25 -12.28 -3.20
CA CYS A 67 4.01 -11.33 -4.29
C CYS A 67 3.28 -10.08 -3.77
N GLU A 68 3.18 -9.10 -4.65
CA GLU A 68 2.40 -7.88 -4.40
C GLU A 68 1.54 -7.54 -5.62
N ILE A 69 0.44 -6.86 -5.37
CA ILE A 69 -0.38 -6.23 -6.41
C ILE A 69 -0.32 -4.73 -6.18
N VAL A 70 0.08 -3.99 -7.21
CA VAL A 70 0.19 -2.54 -7.18
C VAL A 70 -0.82 -1.93 -8.15
N ALA A 71 -1.72 -1.11 -7.63
CA ALA A 71 -2.62 -0.30 -8.45
C ALA A 71 -1.85 0.84 -9.10
N SER A 72 -2.00 1.01 -10.40
CA SER A 72 -1.46 2.12 -11.18
C SER A 72 -2.56 2.82 -11.97
N GLU A 73 -2.20 3.88 -12.67
CA GLU A 73 -3.15 4.59 -13.56
C GLU A 73 -3.62 3.71 -14.73
N THR A 74 -2.79 2.76 -15.14
CA THR A 74 -3.05 1.87 -16.29
C THR A 74 -3.64 0.52 -15.90
N GLY A 75 -3.77 0.20 -14.59
CA GLY A 75 -4.32 -1.08 -14.13
C GLY A 75 -3.64 -1.60 -12.88
N PHE A 76 -3.68 -2.89 -12.70
CA PHE A 76 -3.10 -3.59 -11.56
C PHE A 76 -1.90 -4.42 -12.00
N LEU A 77 -0.73 -4.13 -11.44
CA LEU A 77 0.50 -4.86 -11.72
C LEU A 77 0.76 -5.85 -10.58
N LEU A 78 0.79 -7.14 -10.91
CA LEU A 78 1.28 -8.19 -10.03
C LEU A 78 2.80 -8.28 -10.17
N ARG A 79 3.49 -8.41 -9.05
CA ARG A 79 4.95 -8.60 -8.99
C ARG A 79 5.31 -9.71 -8.03
N ASP A 80 6.07 -10.70 -8.48
CA ASP A 80 6.68 -11.72 -7.63
C ASP A 80 7.86 -11.10 -6.86
N LEU A 81 7.91 -11.32 -5.56
CA LEU A 81 8.93 -10.75 -4.66
C LEU A 81 10.08 -11.73 -4.37
N GLY A 82 10.42 -12.57 -5.34
CA GLY A 82 11.46 -13.59 -5.20
C GLY A 82 10.95 -14.84 -4.48
N SER A 83 9.71 -15.23 -4.75
CA SER A 83 9.09 -16.38 -4.10
C SER A 83 9.78 -17.69 -4.45
N SER A 84 9.81 -18.65 -3.51
CA SER A 84 10.44 -19.95 -3.68
C SER A 84 9.78 -20.79 -4.79
N ASN A 85 8.44 -20.81 -4.84
CA ASN A 85 7.67 -21.63 -5.78
C ASN A 85 7.16 -20.85 -7.01
N GLY A 86 7.42 -19.53 -7.05
CA GLY A 86 7.00 -18.66 -8.14
C GLY A 86 5.53 -18.31 -8.12
N THR A 87 5.20 -17.20 -8.77
CA THR A 87 3.84 -16.72 -8.99
C THR A 87 3.42 -17.06 -10.42
N TRP A 88 2.17 -17.49 -10.58
CA TRP A 88 1.64 -17.98 -11.86
C TRP A 88 0.34 -17.26 -12.19
N VAL A 89 0.25 -16.71 -13.39
CA VAL A 89 -0.97 -16.04 -13.89
C VAL A 89 -1.47 -16.82 -15.09
N ALA A 90 -2.71 -17.27 -15.05
CA ALA A 90 -3.32 -18.09 -16.10
C ALA A 90 -2.43 -19.27 -16.55
N GLY A 91 -1.73 -19.93 -15.62
CA GLY A 91 -0.86 -21.07 -15.86
C GLY A 91 0.57 -20.71 -16.33
N VAL A 92 0.91 -19.46 -16.51
CA VAL A 92 2.25 -18.99 -16.88
C VAL A 92 2.98 -18.45 -15.65
N ARG A 93 4.22 -18.90 -15.44
CA ARG A 93 5.06 -18.34 -14.38
C ARG A 93 5.54 -16.95 -14.76
N VAL A 94 5.33 -15.99 -13.85
CA VAL A 94 5.64 -14.57 -14.10
C VAL A 94 6.55 -13.99 -13.02
N ARG A 95 7.32 -12.99 -13.38
CA ARG A 95 7.93 -12.06 -12.42
C ARG A 95 7.08 -10.82 -12.25
N GLU A 96 6.51 -10.34 -13.35
CA GLU A 96 5.56 -9.23 -13.36
C GLU A 96 4.49 -9.53 -14.41
N ALA A 97 3.24 -9.16 -14.12
CA ALA A 97 2.13 -9.28 -15.05
C ALA A 97 1.05 -8.25 -14.74
N TRP A 98 0.45 -7.71 -15.78
CA TRP A 98 -0.78 -6.94 -15.64
C TRP A 98 -1.95 -7.87 -15.36
N LEU A 99 -2.72 -7.57 -14.34
CA LEU A 99 -3.90 -8.34 -13.97
C LEU A 99 -5.15 -7.71 -14.54
N GLU A 100 -5.94 -8.53 -15.21
CA GLU A 100 -7.32 -8.22 -15.54
C GLU A 100 -8.28 -8.90 -14.55
N PRO A 101 -9.46 -8.32 -14.32
CA PRO A 101 -10.46 -8.93 -13.44
C PRO A 101 -10.84 -10.33 -13.91
N GLY A 102 -10.92 -11.25 -12.96
CA GLY A 102 -11.23 -12.64 -13.25
C GLY A 102 -10.03 -13.53 -13.55
N MET A 103 -8.82 -12.96 -13.71
CA MET A 103 -7.62 -13.76 -13.92
C MET A 103 -7.27 -14.57 -12.67
N PRO A 104 -7.04 -15.89 -12.80
CA PRO A 104 -6.55 -16.71 -11.71
C PRO A 104 -5.05 -16.47 -11.52
N VAL A 105 -4.65 -16.28 -10.28
CA VAL A 105 -3.26 -16.16 -9.84
C VAL A 105 -2.97 -17.29 -8.87
N ARG A 106 -1.98 -18.14 -9.18
CA ARG A 106 -1.55 -19.20 -8.29
C ARG A 106 -0.29 -18.78 -7.55
N VAL A 107 -0.33 -18.86 -6.24
CA VAL A 107 0.76 -18.60 -5.30
C VAL A 107 0.97 -19.85 -4.44
N GLY A 108 2.06 -20.56 -4.65
CA GLY A 108 2.22 -21.90 -4.09
C GLY A 108 1.17 -22.86 -4.66
N HIS A 109 0.39 -23.53 -3.76
CA HIS A 109 -0.76 -24.34 -4.13
C HIS A 109 -2.07 -23.56 -4.08
N THR A 110 -2.09 -22.39 -3.46
CA THR A 110 -3.27 -21.53 -3.33
C THR A 110 -3.55 -20.81 -4.65
N VAL A 111 -4.82 -20.81 -5.05
CA VAL A 111 -5.33 -20.06 -6.20
C VAL A 111 -6.19 -18.90 -5.72
N ILE A 112 -5.82 -17.71 -6.10
CA ILE A 112 -6.60 -16.50 -5.85
C ILE A 112 -7.13 -15.95 -7.18
N ARG A 113 -8.27 -15.28 -7.14
CA ARG A 113 -8.82 -14.52 -8.26
C ARG A 113 -8.84 -13.03 -7.89
N PHE A 114 -8.36 -12.24 -8.79
CA PHE A 114 -8.46 -10.80 -8.72
C PHE A 114 -9.76 -10.34 -9.36
N GLU A 115 -10.54 -9.53 -8.63
CA GLU A 115 -11.84 -9.01 -9.09
C GLU A 115 -11.92 -7.50 -8.85
N HIS A 116 -12.76 -6.83 -9.61
CA HIS A 116 -13.15 -5.47 -9.25
C HIS A 116 -14.05 -5.51 -8.00
N GLY A 117 -13.67 -4.76 -7.00
CA GLY A 117 -14.54 -4.53 -5.83
C GLY A 117 -15.69 -3.57 -6.19
N ALA A 118 -16.79 -3.67 -5.46
CA ALA A 118 -17.88 -2.72 -5.62
C ALA A 118 -17.51 -1.34 -5.06
N GLY A 119 -17.62 -0.30 -5.89
CA GLY A 119 -17.42 1.09 -5.50
C GLY A 119 -15.97 1.58 -5.56
N SER A 120 -15.76 2.77 -5.04
CA SER A 120 -14.47 3.45 -4.95
C SER A 120 -14.26 4.00 -3.53
N VAL A 121 -12.99 4.15 -3.14
CA VAL A 121 -12.60 4.89 -1.93
C VAL A 121 -12.11 6.26 -2.35
N GLU A 122 -12.61 7.29 -1.69
CA GLU A 122 -12.08 8.63 -1.85
C GLU A 122 -10.91 8.84 -0.89
N ILE A 123 -9.76 9.19 -1.42
CA ILE A 123 -8.57 9.56 -0.66
C ILE A 123 -8.46 11.08 -0.71
N ASP A 124 -8.36 11.70 0.47
CA ASP A 124 -8.14 13.13 0.55
C ASP A 124 -6.73 13.49 0.08
N LEU A 125 -6.63 14.54 -0.70
CA LEU A 125 -5.39 15.13 -1.14
C LEU A 125 -5.22 16.50 -0.51
N SER A 126 -4.08 16.74 0.12
CA SER A 126 -3.74 18.09 0.56
C SER A 126 -3.65 19.03 -0.65
N GLY A 127 -4.16 20.25 -0.47
CA GLY A 127 -3.96 21.33 -1.45
C GLY A 127 -2.53 21.88 -1.44
N ARG A 128 -1.69 21.41 -0.50
CA ARG A 128 -0.33 21.93 -0.29
C ARG A 128 0.68 21.13 -1.12
N GLU A 129 1.67 21.80 -1.64
CA GLU A 129 2.86 21.24 -2.30
C GLU A 129 4.06 21.18 -1.34
N GLN A 130 3.87 21.69 -0.13
CA GLN A 130 4.86 21.71 0.94
C GLN A 130 4.17 21.57 2.30
N PHE A 131 4.73 20.73 3.16
CA PHE A 131 4.31 20.58 4.55
C PHE A 131 5.54 20.74 5.45
N TYR A 132 5.77 21.96 5.93
CA TYR A 132 7.01 22.41 6.59
C TYR A 132 8.24 22.14 5.71
N ASP A 133 9.19 21.30 6.18
CA ASP A 133 10.43 20.98 5.45
C ASP A 133 10.23 19.85 4.40
N LEU A 134 9.03 19.27 4.32
CA LEU A 134 8.68 18.26 3.31
C LEU A 134 8.17 18.95 2.04
N ILE A 135 8.84 18.72 0.92
CA ILE A 135 8.47 19.27 -0.38
C ILE A 135 8.05 18.13 -1.30
N GLY A 136 6.93 18.29 -2.02
CA GLY A 136 6.49 17.31 -2.99
C GLY A 136 5.21 17.72 -3.71
N HIS A 137 5.26 17.67 -5.04
CA HIS A 137 4.15 18.07 -5.93
C HIS A 137 3.33 16.85 -6.39
N GLY A 138 3.89 15.65 -6.24
CA GLY A 138 3.25 14.42 -6.69
C GLY A 138 2.03 14.05 -5.84
N VAL A 139 1.08 13.32 -6.45
CA VAL A 139 -0.16 12.87 -5.79
C VAL A 139 0.14 12.15 -4.49
N ARG A 140 1.14 11.28 -4.48
CA ARG A 140 1.58 10.53 -3.29
C ARG A 140 2.01 11.43 -2.13
N MET A 141 2.76 12.49 -2.42
CA MET A 141 3.16 13.44 -1.37
C MET A 141 1.97 14.22 -0.84
N ARG A 142 1.01 14.58 -1.70
CA ARG A 142 -0.22 15.25 -1.30
C ARG A 142 -1.13 14.35 -0.45
N GLU A 143 -1.17 13.05 -0.73
CA GLU A 143 -1.82 12.05 0.14
C GLU A 143 -1.16 11.99 1.52
N ILE A 144 0.19 11.91 1.54
CA ILE A 144 0.95 11.94 2.80
C ILE A 144 0.67 13.24 3.56
N PHE A 145 0.68 14.40 2.92
CA PHE A 145 0.40 15.67 3.57
C PHE A 145 -1.00 15.71 4.18
N ALA A 146 -2.02 15.20 3.47
CA ALA A 146 -3.38 15.11 4.01
C ALA A 146 -3.47 14.22 5.27
N VAL A 147 -2.72 13.11 5.29
CA VAL A 147 -2.62 12.25 6.49
C VAL A 147 -1.90 12.98 7.61
N LEU A 148 -0.76 13.63 7.33
CA LEU A 148 0.03 14.35 8.33
C LEU A 148 -0.75 15.52 8.94
N GLU A 149 -1.55 16.25 8.17
CA GLU A 149 -2.43 17.30 8.65
C GLU A 149 -3.45 16.78 9.68
N LYS A 150 -4.07 15.63 9.40
CA LYS A 150 -5.03 14.98 10.32
C LYS A 150 -4.35 14.45 11.58
N VAL A 151 -3.21 13.78 11.41
CA VAL A 151 -2.47 13.18 12.52
C VAL A 151 -1.90 14.24 13.44
N ALA A 152 -1.32 15.31 12.91
CA ALA A 152 -0.77 16.40 13.70
C ALA A 152 -1.82 17.10 14.59
N ALA A 153 -3.08 17.13 14.16
CA ALA A 153 -4.18 17.67 14.94
C ALA A 153 -4.66 16.74 16.08
N SER A 154 -4.23 15.48 16.08
CA SER A 154 -4.61 14.44 17.05
C SER A 154 -3.50 14.16 18.06
N ASP A 155 -3.83 13.35 19.08
CA ASP A 155 -2.84 12.84 20.06
C ASP A 155 -2.45 11.37 19.78
N LEU A 156 -2.67 10.88 18.56
CA LEU A 156 -2.37 9.52 18.17
C LEU A 156 -0.86 9.27 18.08
N THR A 157 -0.44 8.06 18.44
CA THR A 157 0.93 7.59 18.19
C THR A 157 1.09 7.30 16.71
N VAL A 158 2.18 7.81 16.10
CA VAL A 158 2.47 7.71 14.69
C VAL A 158 3.68 6.82 14.46
N LEU A 159 3.54 5.78 13.66
CA LEU A 159 4.65 4.97 13.19
C LEU A 159 5.01 5.38 11.76
N VAL A 160 6.22 5.94 11.58
CA VAL A 160 6.76 6.30 10.26
C VAL A 160 7.72 5.20 9.80
N ARG A 161 7.39 4.52 8.70
CA ARG A 161 8.20 3.43 8.12
C ARG A 161 8.76 3.87 6.77
N GLY A 162 9.93 3.36 6.42
CA GLY A 162 10.59 3.62 5.15
C GLY A 162 12.07 3.25 5.20
N GLU A 163 12.73 3.20 4.07
CA GLU A 163 14.17 2.91 3.95
C GLU A 163 15.02 4.02 4.57
N THR A 164 16.30 3.74 4.80
CA THR A 164 17.25 4.73 5.30
C THR A 164 17.39 5.86 4.27
N GLY A 165 17.39 7.11 4.74
CA GLY A 165 17.50 8.29 3.85
C GLY A 165 16.19 8.81 3.27
N THR A 166 15.04 8.16 3.49
CA THR A 166 13.73 8.57 2.92
C THR A 166 13.06 9.77 3.62
N GLY A 167 13.74 10.40 4.58
CA GLY A 167 13.22 11.61 5.24
C GLY A 167 12.28 11.36 6.43
N LYS A 168 12.30 10.18 7.06
CA LYS A 168 11.46 9.86 8.24
C LYS A 168 11.60 10.89 9.38
N GLU A 169 12.81 11.39 9.60
CA GLU A 169 13.05 12.43 10.61
C GLU A 169 12.38 13.75 10.26
N LEU A 170 12.40 14.13 8.98
CA LEU A 170 11.71 15.34 8.51
C LEU A 170 10.19 15.21 8.72
N VAL A 171 9.63 14.01 8.52
CA VAL A 171 8.22 13.74 8.81
C VAL A 171 7.91 13.94 10.29
N ALA A 172 8.74 13.37 11.19
CA ALA A 172 8.54 13.52 12.65
C ALA A 172 8.60 15.00 13.07
N ARG A 173 9.58 15.75 12.56
CA ARG A 173 9.71 17.20 12.82
C ARG A 173 8.52 17.99 12.27
N ALA A 174 8.04 17.66 11.07
CA ALA A 174 6.90 18.33 10.46
C ALA A 174 5.60 18.09 11.24
N VAL A 175 5.37 16.84 11.69
CA VAL A 175 4.22 16.48 12.55
C VAL A 175 4.29 17.25 13.86
N HIS A 176 5.47 17.31 14.52
CA HIS A 176 5.64 18.07 15.75
C HIS A 176 5.32 19.56 15.55
N ARG A 177 5.86 20.19 14.50
CA ARG A 177 5.62 21.60 14.16
C ARG A 177 4.16 21.90 13.86
N ALA A 178 3.43 20.96 13.28
CA ALA A 178 2.01 21.09 12.98
C ALA A 178 1.10 20.77 14.17
N SER A 179 1.65 20.17 15.22
CA SER A 179 0.86 19.69 16.37
C SER A 179 0.55 20.79 17.38
N LYS A 180 -0.41 20.49 18.28
CA LYS A 180 -0.70 21.33 19.46
C LYS A 180 0.49 21.46 20.41
N ARG A 181 1.55 20.65 20.23
CA ARG A 181 2.74 20.59 21.10
C ARG A 181 3.92 21.36 20.51
N VAL A 182 3.73 22.20 19.50
CA VAL A 182 4.78 22.96 18.81
C VAL A 182 5.66 23.79 19.75
N GLN A 183 5.10 24.26 20.85
CA GLN A 183 5.83 25.05 21.87
C GLN A 183 6.62 24.16 22.87
N ARG A 184 6.50 22.84 22.79
CA ARG A 184 7.22 21.91 23.64
C ARG A 184 8.45 21.35 22.89
N PRO A 185 9.53 20.98 23.59
CA PRO A 185 10.71 20.42 22.95
C PRO A 185 10.38 19.07 22.29
N LEU A 186 10.88 18.85 21.07
CA LEU A 186 10.91 17.56 20.42
C LEU A 186 12.12 16.76 20.94
N ILE A 187 11.88 15.70 21.69
CA ILE A 187 12.92 14.82 22.18
C ILE A 187 13.09 13.67 21.19
N VAL A 188 14.26 13.56 20.59
CA VAL A 188 14.60 12.48 19.65
C VAL A 188 15.49 11.45 20.36
N LEU A 189 15.00 10.21 20.47
CA LEU A 189 15.76 9.08 20.99
C LEU A 189 16.19 8.20 19.80
N VAL A 190 17.49 8.02 19.65
CA VAL A 190 18.06 7.17 18.59
C VAL A 190 18.60 5.91 19.25
N PHE A 191 17.98 4.78 19.01
CA PHE A 191 18.47 3.47 19.44
C PHE A 191 19.39 2.93 18.33
N ARG A 192 20.66 3.32 18.38
CA ARG A 192 21.72 2.71 17.60
C ARG A 192 22.43 1.71 18.51
N ASP A 193 22.42 0.44 18.10
CA ASP A 193 23.23 -0.62 18.69
C ASP A 193 23.18 -0.69 20.24
N ILE A 194 22.00 -0.99 20.78
CA ILE A 194 21.94 -1.51 22.13
C ILE A 194 22.57 -2.91 22.04
N TYR A 195 23.87 -2.99 22.34
CA TYR A 195 24.55 -4.26 22.48
C TYR A 195 23.85 -5.07 23.58
N TRP A 196 23.46 -6.29 23.26
CA TRP A 196 22.87 -7.28 24.16
C TRP A 196 23.84 -7.77 25.26
N ASN A 197 24.89 -7.03 25.56
CA ASN A 197 25.96 -7.39 26.52
C ASN A 197 25.72 -6.77 27.89
N LEU A 198 24.50 -6.61 28.34
CA LEU A 198 24.16 -6.27 29.72
C LEU A 198 23.23 -7.34 30.31
N MET A 199 23.70 -8.61 30.31
CA MET A 199 23.30 -9.65 31.23
C MET A 199 24.55 -10.39 31.68
#